data_fddfa9be685864db5a695977c34faf8a
#
_entry.id   fddfa9be685864db5a695977c34faf8a
#
_cell.length_a   1.000
_cell.length_b   1.000
_cell.length_c   1.000
_cell.angle_alpha   90.00
_cell.angle_beta   90.00
_cell.angle_gamma   90.00
#
_symmetry.space_group_name_H-M   'P 1'
#
loop_
_entity.id
_entity.type
_entity.pdbx_description
1 polymer ?
#
loop_
_entity_poly.entity_id
_entity_poly.type
_entity_poly.pdbx_seq_one_letter_code
_entity_poly.pdbx_strand_id
1 'polypeptide(L)'
;MSELELKHRDAVVDPRAEVEHLLFREARLLDELQLEDWLQLFTDDGLYWVPIDEHAPVASQGAIIYDPPLRREERVYHILHTAFPAQSPRSRTVHFVSNIMIEPGDAGISASSSQIVYEMRTGDFAQKGIGEIAPVIARVDYLLKRVGTELRIAEKKILLINRDAWQGNLTFIV
;
A
#
# COMPACT_ATOMS: atom_id res chain seq x y z
N MET A 1 -1.55 -0.27 -56.23
CA MET A 1 -1.25 0.71 -55.15
C MET A 1 -1.96 0.18 -53.92
N SER A 2 -1.19 -0.43 -53.08
CA SER A 2 -1.68 -1.13 -51.88
C SER A 2 -1.83 -0.14 -50.74
N GLU A 3 -3.06 0.03 -50.29
CA GLU A 3 -3.34 0.68 -49.03
C GLU A 3 -2.84 -0.22 -47.92
N LEU A 4 -1.84 0.25 -47.20
CA LEU A 4 -1.38 -0.32 -45.98
C LEU A 4 -2.48 -0.11 -44.92
N GLU A 5 -3.29 -1.14 -44.68
CA GLU A 5 -4.08 -1.25 -43.47
C GLU A 5 -3.14 -1.26 -42.26
N LEU A 6 -2.97 -0.09 -41.65
CA LEU A 6 -2.46 0.03 -40.30
C LEU A 6 -3.52 -0.59 -39.40
N LYS A 7 -3.46 -1.90 -39.20
CA LYS A 7 -4.15 -2.54 -38.06
C LYS A 7 -3.63 -1.87 -36.79
N HIS A 8 -4.48 -1.06 -36.16
CA HIS A 8 -4.33 -0.74 -34.74
C HIS A 8 -4.32 -2.10 -34.02
N ARG A 9 -3.14 -2.61 -33.72
CA ARG A 9 -2.99 -3.61 -32.68
C ARG A 9 -3.37 -2.84 -31.41
N ASP A 10 -4.54 -3.13 -30.87
CA ASP A 10 -4.80 -2.85 -29.45
C ASP A 10 -3.60 -3.41 -28.71
N ALA A 11 -2.79 -2.52 -28.15
CA ALA A 11 -1.60 -2.93 -27.40
C ALA A 11 -2.14 -3.75 -26.22
N VAL A 12 -1.95 -5.07 -26.28
CA VAL A 12 -2.25 -5.95 -25.16
C VAL A 12 -1.35 -5.44 -24.03
N VAL A 13 -1.96 -4.73 -23.09
CA VAL A 13 -1.23 -4.24 -21.92
C VAL A 13 -0.74 -5.47 -21.17
N ASP A 14 0.56 -5.57 -20.97
CA ASP A 14 1.16 -6.65 -20.19
C ASP A 14 0.64 -6.55 -18.75
N PRO A 15 -0.11 -7.54 -18.26
CA PRO A 15 -0.65 -7.52 -16.91
C PRO A 15 0.43 -7.32 -15.85
N ARG A 16 1.64 -7.80 -16.11
CA ARG A 16 2.77 -7.62 -15.20
C ARG A 16 3.18 -6.16 -15.12
N ALA A 17 3.36 -5.51 -16.24
CA ALA A 17 3.74 -4.09 -16.28
C ALA A 17 2.68 -3.21 -15.63
N GLU A 18 1.40 -3.55 -15.78
CA GLU A 18 0.29 -2.82 -15.17
C GLU A 18 0.27 -2.95 -13.64
N VAL A 19 0.48 -4.18 -13.13
CA VAL A 19 0.59 -4.42 -11.69
C VAL A 19 1.81 -3.72 -11.11
N GLU A 20 2.98 -3.87 -11.71
CA GLU A 20 4.21 -3.19 -11.26
C GLU A 20 4.02 -1.67 -11.22
N HIS A 21 3.39 -1.10 -12.24
CA HIS A 21 3.09 0.33 -12.27
C HIS A 21 2.18 0.76 -11.11
N LEU A 22 1.12 -0.01 -10.82
CA LEU A 22 0.21 0.25 -9.71
C LEU A 22 0.95 0.24 -8.37
N LEU A 23 1.75 -0.80 -8.10
CA LEU A 23 2.45 -0.97 -6.84
C LEU A 23 3.54 0.11 -6.64
N PHE A 24 4.26 0.46 -7.69
CA PHE A 24 5.26 1.55 -7.62
C PHE A 24 4.60 2.93 -7.48
N ARG A 25 3.46 3.14 -8.13
CA ARG A 25 2.66 4.36 -7.93
C ARG A 25 2.14 4.45 -6.51
N GLU A 26 1.63 3.36 -5.94
CA GLU A 26 1.20 3.29 -4.54
C GLU A 26 2.34 3.72 -3.61
N ALA A 27 3.50 3.08 -3.72
CA ALA A 27 4.69 3.39 -2.93
C ALA A 27 5.05 4.89 -3.00
N ARG A 28 5.03 5.44 -4.21
CA ARG A 28 5.34 6.86 -4.45
C ARG A 28 4.35 7.81 -3.79
N LEU A 29 3.05 7.52 -3.90
CA LEU A 29 2.01 8.34 -3.28
C LEU A 29 2.13 8.36 -1.75
N LEU A 30 2.48 7.22 -1.16
CA LEU A 30 2.70 7.11 0.29
C LEU A 30 3.93 7.93 0.72
N ASP A 31 5.05 7.82 0.00
CA ASP A 31 6.28 8.56 0.32
C ASP A 31 6.14 10.08 0.16
N GLU A 32 5.34 10.50 -0.81
CA GLU A 32 5.05 11.91 -1.08
C GLU A 32 3.87 12.45 -0.27
N LEU A 33 3.25 11.63 0.61
CA LEU A 33 2.06 11.98 1.41
C LEU A 33 0.86 12.44 0.55
N GLN A 34 0.76 11.97 -0.69
CA GLN A 34 -0.38 12.18 -1.57
C GLN A 34 -1.49 11.17 -1.24
N LEU A 35 -1.96 11.21 0.00
CA LEU A 35 -2.81 10.15 0.55
C LEU A 35 -4.24 10.18 0.00
N GLU A 36 -4.73 11.32 -0.44
CA GLU A 36 -6.04 11.43 -1.12
C GLU A 36 -6.00 10.71 -2.48
N ASP A 37 -4.89 10.85 -3.23
CA ASP A 37 -4.68 10.12 -4.48
C ASP A 37 -4.45 8.62 -4.23
N TRP A 38 -3.80 8.27 -3.11
CA TRP A 38 -3.65 6.88 -2.68
C TRP A 38 -5.01 6.22 -2.42
N LEU A 39 -5.98 6.91 -1.81
CA LEU A 39 -7.34 6.39 -1.63
C LEU A 39 -7.99 5.98 -2.97
N GLN A 40 -7.70 6.72 -4.05
CA GLN A 40 -8.27 6.45 -5.39
C GLN A 40 -7.70 5.17 -6.03
N LEU A 41 -6.62 4.61 -5.51
CA LEU A 41 -6.09 3.33 -5.98
C LEU A 41 -6.98 2.15 -5.59
N PHE A 42 -7.86 2.31 -4.61
CA PHE A 42 -8.73 1.25 -4.13
C PHE A 42 -10.07 1.19 -4.88
N THR A 43 -10.68 0.00 -4.86
CA THR A 43 -12.10 -0.13 -5.18
C THR A 43 -12.96 0.48 -4.07
N ASP A 44 -14.24 0.76 -4.38
CA ASP A 44 -15.17 1.36 -3.42
C ASP A 44 -15.36 0.51 -2.14
N ASP A 45 -15.21 -0.81 -2.26
CA ASP A 45 -15.27 -1.79 -1.17
C ASP A 45 -13.88 -2.25 -0.68
N GLY A 46 -12.81 -1.63 -1.17
CA GLY A 46 -11.45 -2.07 -0.93
C GLY A 46 -11.03 -2.10 0.54
N LEU A 47 -10.28 -3.12 0.92
CA LEU A 47 -9.81 -3.36 2.28
C LEU A 47 -8.30 -3.13 2.40
N TYR A 48 -7.88 -2.38 3.41
CA TYR A 48 -6.49 -2.26 3.85
C TYR A 48 -6.34 -2.94 5.21
N TRP A 49 -5.50 -3.97 5.29
CA TRP A 49 -5.47 -4.88 6.43
C TRP A 49 -4.05 -5.30 6.82
N VAL A 50 -3.74 -5.16 8.11
CA VAL A 50 -2.49 -5.64 8.74
C VAL A 50 -2.89 -6.60 9.86
N PRO A 51 -2.99 -7.91 9.60
CA PRO A 51 -3.36 -8.91 10.60
C PRO A 51 -2.25 -9.13 11.62
N ILE A 52 -2.64 -9.59 12.82
CA ILE A 52 -1.70 -10.11 13.81
C ILE A 52 -1.25 -11.52 13.43
N ASP A 53 -2.17 -12.33 12.92
CA ASP A 53 -1.93 -13.72 12.50
C ASP A 53 -2.22 -13.87 11.00
N GLU A 54 -1.26 -14.45 10.28
CA GLU A 54 -1.36 -14.70 8.83
C GLU A 54 -2.55 -15.59 8.46
N HIS A 55 -2.88 -16.54 9.32
CA HIS A 55 -3.91 -17.56 9.06
C HIS A 55 -5.27 -17.25 9.67
N ALA A 56 -5.37 -16.14 10.40
CA ALA A 56 -6.63 -15.76 11.01
C ALA A 56 -7.66 -15.34 9.95
N PRO A 57 -8.90 -15.80 10.03
CA PRO A 57 -9.98 -15.30 9.20
C PRO A 57 -10.21 -13.80 9.44
N VAL A 58 -10.47 -13.05 8.38
CA VAL A 58 -10.68 -11.57 8.43
C VAL A 58 -11.71 -11.17 9.50
N ALA A 59 -12.72 -12.00 9.74
CA ALA A 59 -13.83 -11.69 10.65
C ALA A 59 -13.57 -12.01 12.14
N SER A 60 -12.47 -12.70 12.49
CA SER A 60 -12.39 -13.37 13.80
C SER A 60 -11.33 -12.85 14.77
N GLN A 61 -10.44 -11.93 14.36
CA GLN A 61 -9.25 -11.66 15.17
C GLN A 61 -8.90 -10.18 15.23
N GLY A 62 -8.22 -9.81 16.30
CA GLY A 62 -7.55 -8.53 16.41
C GLY A 62 -6.59 -8.31 15.24
N ALA A 63 -6.61 -7.15 14.67
CA ALA A 63 -5.67 -6.71 13.66
C ALA A 63 -4.87 -5.53 14.20
N ILE A 64 -3.65 -5.35 13.71
CA ILE A 64 -2.90 -4.13 13.95
C ILE A 64 -3.62 -2.98 13.24
N ILE A 65 -4.05 -3.23 11.99
CA ILE A 65 -4.88 -2.32 11.20
C ILE A 65 -5.96 -3.15 10.49
N TYR A 66 -7.18 -2.64 10.53
CA TYR A 66 -8.31 -3.16 9.74
C TYR A 66 -9.14 -1.97 9.29
N ASP A 67 -8.89 -1.55 8.06
CA ASP A 67 -9.48 -0.35 7.49
C ASP A 67 -10.32 -0.68 6.25
N PRO A 68 -11.62 -0.95 6.42
CA PRO A 68 -12.59 -0.85 5.32
C PRO A 68 -12.68 0.61 4.83
N PRO A 69 -13.40 0.90 3.73
CA PRO A 69 -13.36 2.20 3.07
C PRO A 69 -13.45 3.41 4.01
N LEU A 70 -14.48 3.47 4.85
CA LEU A 70 -14.69 4.59 5.77
C LEU A 70 -13.51 4.79 6.74
N ARG A 71 -13.00 3.70 7.32
CA ARG A 71 -11.85 3.79 8.26
C ARG A 71 -10.57 4.20 7.55
N ARG A 72 -10.38 3.76 6.31
CA ARG A 72 -9.23 4.16 5.48
C ARG A 72 -9.28 5.66 5.18
N GLU A 73 -10.45 6.21 4.85
CA GLU A 73 -10.67 7.64 4.67
C GLU A 73 -10.43 8.42 5.98
N GLU A 74 -10.96 7.94 7.10
CA GLU A 74 -10.72 8.53 8.42
C GLU A 74 -9.23 8.54 8.77
N ARG A 75 -8.50 7.46 8.50
CA ARG A 75 -7.05 7.40 8.71
C ARG A 75 -6.32 8.46 7.91
N VAL A 76 -6.61 8.58 6.61
CA VAL A 76 -6.03 9.60 5.74
C VAL A 76 -6.36 10.99 6.25
N TYR A 77 -7.63 11.25 6.58
CA TYR A 77 -8.04 12.53 7.15
C TYR A 77 -7.24 12.87 8.42
N HIS A 78 -7.11 11.93 9.33
CA HIS A 78 -6.34 12.15 10.55
C HIS A 78 -4.87 12.42 10.28
N ILE A 79 -4.24 11.68 9.38
CA ILE A 79 -2.84 11.91 9.02
C ILE A 79 -2.68 13.31 8.39
N LEU A 80 -3.58 13.73 7.52
CA LEU A 80 -3.44 15.00 6.79
C LEU A 80 -3.84 16.22 7.61
N HIS A 81 -4.87 16.12 8.45
CA HIS A 81 -5.54 17.28 9.04
C HIS A 81 -5.49 17.34 10.56
N THR A 82 -5.01 16.28 11.25
CA THR A 82 -4.91 16.29 12.70
C THR A 82 -3.46 16.53 13.13
N ALA A 83 -3.29 17.42 14.10
CA ALA A 83 -1.98 17.65 14.71
C ALA A 83 -1.64 16.51 15.67
N PHE A 84 -0.78 15.60 15.26
CA PHE A 84 -0.18 14.61 16.15
C PHE A 84 1.21 15.10 16.56
N PRO A 85 1.48 15.30 17.88
CA PRO A 85 2.82 15.71 18.32
C PRO A 85 3.92 14.75 17.86
N ALA A 86 3.62 13.43 17.79
CA ALA A 86 4.57 12.41 17.32
C ALA A 86 4.84 12.47 15.80
N GLN A 87 4.05 13.23 15.03
CA GLN A 87 4.17 13.41 13.59
C GLN A 87 4.24 14.89 13.19
N SER A 88 4.72 15.74 14.09
CA SER A 88 4.94 17.16 13.82
C SER A 88 6.41 17.54 14.13
N PRO A 89 7.23 17.69 13.11
CA PRO A 89 7.00 17.48 11.68
C PRO A 89 6.80 16.00 11.31
N ARG A 90 6.22 15.76 10.14
CA ARG A 90 5.89 14.39 9.69
C ARG A 90 7.15 13.58 9.41
N SER A 91 7.06 12.27 9.62
CA SER A 91 8.10 11.32 9.23
C SER A 91 8.35 11.37 7.72
N ARG A 92 9.58 11.05 7.34
CA ARG A 92 9.93 10.77 5.94
C ARG A 92 10.00 9.27 5.78
N THR A 93 9.37 8.77 4.73
CA THR A 93 9.38 7.35 4.40
C THR A 93 9.98 7.11 3.01
N VAL A 94 10.45 5.90 2.81
CA VAL A 94 10.73 5.36 1.48
C VAL A 94 10.33 3.90 1.44
N HIS A 95 9.48 3.57 0.46
CA HIS A 95 8.99 2.21 0.21
C HIS A 95 9.84 1.54 -0.86
N PHE A 96 10.41 0.39 -0.53
CA PHE A 96 11.04 -0.52 -1.49
C PHE A 96 10.11 -1.67 -1.76
N VAL A 97 9.71 -1.83 -3.03
CA VAL A 97 8.84 -2.91 -3.49
C VAL A 97 9.66 -3.85 -4.38
N SER A 98 9.62 -5.14 -4.08
CA SER A 98 10.38 -6.15 -4.80
C SER A 98 9.68 -7.50 -4.83
N ASN A 99 10.25 -8.47 -5.55
CA ASN A 99 9.75 -9.85 -5.64
C ASN A 99 8.27 -9.92 -6.00
N ILE A 100 7.84 -9.10 -6.97
CA ILE A 100 6.46 -9.06 -7.41
C ILE A 100 6.13 -10.35 -8.14
N MET A 101 5.15 -11.08 -7.64
CA MET A 101 4.56 -12.27 -8.24
C MET A 101 3.10 -12.01 -8.56
N ILE A 102 2.62 -12.58 -9.66
CA ILE A 102 1.29 -12.30 -10.20
C ILE A 102 0.65 -13.62 -10.62
N GLU A 103 -0.57 -13.83 -10.17
CA GLU A 103 -1.38 -14.99 -10.52
C GLU A 103 -2.77 -14.50 -10.97
N PRO A 104 -3.11 -14.64 -12.27
CA PRO A 104 -4.45 -14.38 -12.75
C PRO A 104 -5.45 -15.36 -12.12
N GLY A 105 -6.61 -14.87 -11.73
CA GLY A 105 -7.67 -15.69 -11.14
C GLY A 105 -9.06 -15.18 -11.53
N ASP A 106 -10.08 -15.98 -11.24
CA ASP A 106 -11.48 -15.65 -11.58
C ASP A 106 -12.00 -14.43 -10.81
N ALA A 107 -11.51 -14.18 -9.60
CA ALA A 107 -11.90 -13.05 -8.76
C ALA A 107 -11.16 -11.75 -9.08
N GLY A 108 -10.14 -11.81 -9.95
CA GLY A 108 -9.24 -10.71 -10.27
C GLY A 108 -7.80 -11.19 -10.41
N ILE A 109 -6.85 -10.28 -10.26
CA ILE A 109 -5.42 -10.59 -10.27
C ILE A 109 -4.94 -10.66 -8.82
N SER A 110 -4.44 -11.82 -8.40
CA SER A 110 -3.68 -11.93 -7.16
C SER A 110 -2.23 -11.50 -7.43
N ALA A 111 -1.73 -10.59 -6.62
CA ALA A 111 -0.33 -10.19 -6.67
C ALA A 111 0.27 -10.25 -5.27
N SER A 112 1.55 -10.58 -5.19
CA SER A 112 2.29 -10.50 -3.93
C SER A 112 3.62 -9.80 -4.14
N SER A 113 4.13 -9.19 -3.07
CA SER A 113 5.43 -8.51 -3.08
C SER A 113 6.13 -8.61 -1.73
N SER A 114 7.44 -8.40 -1.73
CA SER A 114 8.20 -8.10 -0.51
C SER A 114 8.41 -6.60 -0.43
N GLN A 115 8.13 -6.02 0.73
CA GLN A 115 8.27 -4.59 0.94
C GLN A 115 9.14 -4.28 2.15
N ILE A 116 9.95 -3.24 2.02
CA ILE A 116 10.68 -2.65 3.13
C ILE A 116 10.36 -1.15 3.11
N VAL A 117 9.85 -0.68 4.22
CA VAL A 117 9.61 0.76 4.43
C VAL A 117 10.60 1.25 5.45
N TYR A 118 11.41 2.21 5.07
CA TYR A 118 12.25 2.93 6.03
C TYR A 118 11.54 4.20 6.45
N GLU A 119 11.36 4.34 7.77
CA GLU A 119 10.87 5.58 8.38
C GLU A 119 12.02 6.31 9.04
N MET A 120 12.08 7.62 8.83
CA MET A 120 12.91 8.52 9.58
C MET A 120 12.03 9.60 10.23
N ARG A 121 11.95 9.58 11.55
CA ARG A 121 11.27 10.63 12.30
C ARG A 121 12.12 11.89 12.36
N THR A 122 11.46 12.98 12.01
CA THR A 122 12.03 14.32 12.13
C THR A 122 11.31 15.05 13.25
N GLY A 123 11.99 15.85 14.05
CA GLY A 123 11.33 16.60 15.12
C GLY A 123 12.29 17.05 16.22
N ASP A 124 11.74 17.31 17.40
CA ASP A 124 12.52 17.74 18.56
C ASP A 124 13.31 16.55 19.11
N PHE A 125 14.59 16.76 19.42
CA PHE A 125 15.50 15.77 20.01
C PHE A 125 15.01 15.18 21.36
N ALA A 126 14.01 15.77 21.99
CA ALA A 126 13.37 15.22 23.17
C ALA A 126 12.41 14.05 22.89
N GLN A 127 12.04 13.83 21.63
CA GLN A 127 11.17 12.71 21.24
C GLN A 127 12.02 11.45 21.00
N LYS A 128 11.47 10.28 21.37
CA LYS A 128 12.12 9.00 21.14
C LYS A 128 12.14 8.62 19.65
N GLY A 129 13.23 8.07 19.18
CA GLY A 129 13.38 7.55 17.81
C GLY A 129 13.66 8.63 16.76
N ILE A 130 13.98 9.85 17.17
CA ILE A 130 14.37 10.91 16.24
C ILE A 130 15.75 10.64 15.64
N GLY A 131 15.82 10.78 14.31
CA GLY A 131 17.04 10.55 13.56
C GLY A 131 17.41 9.08 13.39
N GLU A 132 16.68 8.16 14.01
CA GLU A 132 16.83 6.73 13.80
C GLU A 132 16.06 6.31 12.55
N ILE A 133 16.67 5.45 11.74
CA ILE A 133 16.00 4.82 10.62
C ILE A 133 15.47 3.47 11.09
N ALA A 134 14.16 3.35 11.16
CA ALA A 134 13.49 2.12 11.55
C ALA A 134 12.87 1.44 10.31
N PRO A 135 13.27 0.19 10.01
CA PRO A 135 12.65 -0.56 8.93
C PRO A 135 11.36 -1.24 9.38
N VAL A 136 10.33 -1.17 8.55
CA VAL A 136 9.17 -2.07 8.59
C VAL A 136 9.32 -3.05 7.44
N ILE A 137 9.33 -4.34 7.73
CA ILE A 137 9.56 -5.40 6.74
C ILE A 137 8.29 -6.23 6.62
N ALA A 138 7.77 -6.36 5.41
CA ALA A 138 6.52 -7.04 5.16
C ALA A 138 6.53 -7.91 3.90
N ARG A 139 5.68 -8.95 3.90
CA ARG A 139 5.08 -9.49 2.68
C ARG A 139 3.72 -8.84 2.51
N VAL A 140 3.40 -8.50 1.28
CA VAL A 140 2.13 -7.85 0.97
C VAL A 140 1.43 -8.64 -0.12
N ASP A 141 0.20 -9.06 0.17
CA ASP A 141 -0.68 -9.72 -0.76
C ASP A 141 -1.77 -8.74 -1.22
N TYR A 142 -2.04 -8.75 -2.52
CA TYR A 142 -3.04 -7.90 -3.14
C TYR A 142 -4.07 -8.76 -3.88
N LEU A 143 -5.32 -8.36 -3.76
CA LEU A 143 -6.36 -8.71 -4.73
C LEU A 143 -6.65 -7.45 -5.55
N LEU A 144 -6.39 -7.54 -6.85
CA LEU A 144 -6.58 -6.43 -7.78
C LEU A 144 -7.77 -6.71 -8.69
N LYS A 145 -8.62 -5.72 -8.89
CA LYS A 145 -9.79 -5.79 -9.77
C LYS A 145 -9.76 -4.68 -10.81
N ARG A 146 -10.30 -4.97 -11.99
CA ARG A 146 -10.46 -3.97 -13.03
C ARG A 146 -11.73 -3.18 -12.83
N VAL A 147 -11.59 -1.86 -12.78
CA VAL A 147 -12.71 -0.91 -12.71
C VAL A 147 -12.60 0.00 -13.94
N GLY A 148 -13.47 -0.23 -14.91
CA GLY A 148 -13.31 0.40 -16.22
C GLY A 148 -12.02 -0.07 -16.91
N THR A 149 -11.13 0.87 -17.22
CA THR A 149 -9.82 0.60 -17.83
C THR A 149 -8.69 0.50 -16.81
N GLU A 150 -8.94 0.85 -15.54
CA GLU A 150 -7.92 0.91 -14.50
C GLU A 150 -7.89 -0.34 -13.62
N LEU A 151 -6.69 -0.73 -13.18
CA LEU A 151 -6.51 -1.74 -12.17
C LEU A 151 -6.56 -1.07 -10.78
N ARG A 152 -7.39 -1.60 -9.87
CA ARG A 152 -7.57 -1.08 -8.52
C ARG A 152 -7.41 -2.14 -7.46
N ILE A 153 -7.06 -1.72 -6.25
CA ILE A 153 -6.84 -2.58 -5.08
C ILE A 153 -8.18 -2.90 -4.43
N ALA A 154 -8.62 -4.16 -4.49
CA ALA A 154 -9.77 -4.65 -3.75
C ALA A 154 -9.40 -5.12 -2.34
N GLU A 155 -8.17 -5.62 -2.17
CA GLU A 155 -7.62 -5.96 -0.86
C GLU A 155 -6.10 -5.74 -0.88
N LYS A 156 -5.57 -5.13 0.18
CA LYS A 156 -4.15 -5.08 0.51
C LYS A 156 -3.96 -5.67 1.89
N LYS A 157 -3.36 -6.86 1.95
CA LYS A 157 -3.03 -7.56 3.19
C LYS A 157 -1.53 -7.48 3.44
N ILE A 158 -1.14 -6.95 4.59
CA ILE A 158 0.26 -6.72 4.94
C ILE A 158 0.64 -7.63 6.10
N LEU A 159 1.60 -8.51 5.86
CA LEU A 159 2.14 -9.44 6.84
C LEU A 159 3.49 -8.92 7.34
N LEU A 160 3.49 -8.30 8.50
CA LEU A 160 4.71 -7.78 9.11
C LEU A 160 5.63 -8.92 9.53
N ILE A 161 6.82 -9.01 8.97
CA ILE A 161 7.83 -10.02 9.28
C ILE A 161 8.45 -9.75 10.65
N ASN A 162 8.64 -8.49 10.99
CA ASN A 162 9.24 -8.05 12.24
C ASN A 162 8.20 -7.55 13.26
N ARG A 163 6.96 -8.09 13.22
CA ARG A 163 5.85 -7.68 14.10
C ARG A 163 6.14 -7.82 15.60
N ASP A 164 6.95 -8.82 15.96
CA ASP A 164 7.31 -9.12 17.36
C ASP A 164 8.50 -8.27 17.85
N ALA A 165 9.14 -7.51 16.95
CA ALA A 165 10.15 -6.54 17.31
C ALA A 165 9.50 -5.22 17.74
N TRP A 166 10.24 -4.39 18.45
CA TRP A 166 9.74 -3.06 18.79
C TRP A 166 9.61 -2.19 17.53
N GLN A 167 8.37 -1.93 17.11
CA GLN A 167 8.06 -1.15 15.90
C GLN A 167 7.80 0.34 16.22
N GLY A 168 7.69 0.70 17.49
CA GLY A 168 7.13 1.99 17.86
C GLY A 168 5.66 2.10 17.50
N ASN A 169 5.18 3.31 17.26
CA ASN A 169 3.83 3.52 16.72
C ASN A 169 3.91 3.59 15.20
N LEU A 170 3.17 2.72 14.50
CA LEU A 170 2.93 2.84 13.06
C LEU A 170 2.00 4.04 12.81
N THR A 171 2.59 5.21 12.70
CA THR A 171 1.86 6.49 12.52
C THR A 171 1.80 6.91 11.06
N PHE A 172 2.29 6.08 10.16
CA PHE A 172 2.26 6.22 8.70
C PHE A 172 1.57 5.00 8.08
N ILE A 173 1.30 5.06 6.80
CA ILE A 173 0.71 3.95 6.04
C ILE A 173 1.86 3.10 5.46
N VAL A 174 1.76 1.78 5.62
CA VAL A 174 2.74 0.78 5.15
C VAL A 174 2.35 0.29 3.75
#